data_fd5223cd64d92556a843a2e4e5b901ff
#
_entry.id   fd5223cd64d92556a843a2e4e5b901ff
#
_cell.length_a   1.000
_cell.length_b   1.000
_cell.length_c   1.000
_cell.angle_alpha   90.00
_cell.angle_beta   90.00
_cell.angle_gamma   90.00
#
_symmetry.space_group_name_H-M   'P 1'
#
loop_
_entity.id
_entity.type
_entity.pdbx_description
1 polymer ?
#
loop_
_entity_poly.entity_id
_entity_poly.type
_entity_poly.pdbx_seq_one_letter_code
_entity_poly.pdbx_strand_id
1 'polypeptide(L)'
;MSDTLYLQLDQNIQINHPHIYLQDIAKLSCSNSKILNRLRVMPVINLDQNKPGRYVMSVMDLISEIKKKEPDLEINNIGEADFIITFKNKPGSGLVWQWCKIIFVGLTAFFGTGFSIMTFNNDVDVGGLFSQIYTQVTGQTSGHFTVLEITYSIGIGLGVLFFFNHFGHMKITDDPTPMQIQMRLYEENVNKTLIKDIDRTSEK
;
A
#
# COMPACT_ATOMS: atom_id res chain seq x y z
N MET A 1 -12.87 42.19 -8.88
CA MET A 1 -11.68 41.30 -8.86
C MET A 1 -12.15 39.98 -8.30
N SER A 2 -12.05 38.90 -9.06
CA SER A 2 -12.36 37.56 -8.55
C SER A 2 -11.28 37.13 -7.57
N ASP A 3 -11.69 36.68 -6.38
CA ASP A 3 -10.75 36.12 -5.40
C ASP A 3 -10.27 34.76 -5.92
N THR A 4 -8.96 34.52 -5.87
CA THR A 4 -8.35 33.24 -6.30
C THR A 4 -7.96 32.41 -5.10
N LEU A 5 -8.41 31.16 -5.05
CA LEU A 5 -8.01 30.17 -4.07
C LEU A 5 -6.96 29.24 -4.69
N TYR A 6 -5.80 29.16 -4.08
CA TYR A 6 -4.79 28.16 -4.37
C TYR A 6 -4.97 26.96 -3.45
N LEU A 7 -5.10 25.80 -4.07
CA LEU A 7 -5.32 24.51 -3.41
C LEU A 7 -4.12 23.60 -3.67
N GLN A 8 -3.49 23.10 -2.62
CA GLN A 8 -2.42 22.11 -2.73
C GLN A 8 -2.80 20.86 -1.94
N LEU A 9 -2.91 19.75 -2.65
CA LEU A 9 -3.19 18.43 -2.10
C LEU A 9 -1.96 17.53 -2.22
N ASP A 10 -1.68 16.78 -1.18
CA ASP A 10 -0.71 15.70 -1.21
C ASP A 10 -1.40 14.39 -1.63
N GLN A 11 -0.72 13.53 -2.39
CA GLN A 11 -1.30 12.29 -2.91
C GLN A 11 -1.79 11.33 -1.80
N ASN A 12 -1.10 11.29 -0.66
CA ASN A 12 -1.45 10.41 0.46
C ASN A 12 -1.60 11.21 1.75
N ILE A 13 -2.81 11.20 2.30
CA ILE A 13 -3.17 11.96 3.49
C ILE A 13 -3.62 10.97 4.57
N GLN A 14 -3.04 11.05 5.76
CA GLN A 14 -3.42 10.20 6.88
C GLN A 14 -4.19 11.00 7.92
N ILE A 15 -5.38 10.52 8.29
CA ILE A 15 -6.28 11.17 9.25
C ILE A 15 -6.70 10.16 10.32
N ASN A 16 -6.82 10.65 11.57
CA ASN A 16 -7.15 9.83 12.74
C ASN A 16 -8.53 10.18 13.35
N HIS A 17 -9.27 11.10 12.74
CA HIS A 17 -10.62 11.50 13.17
C HIS A 17 -11.63 11.34 12.03
N PRO A 18 -12.91 11.05 12.35
CA PRO A 18 -13.93 10.71 11.34
C PRO A 18 -14.47 11.92 10.58
N HIS A 19 -14.45 13.10 11.18
CA HIS A 19 -14.93 14.34 10.57
C HIS A 19 -13.79 15.05 9.87
N ILE A 20 -13.77 15.01 8.54
CA ILE A 20 -12.68 15.55 7.74
C ILE A 20 -13.06 16.91 7.19
N TYR A 21 -12.26 17.90 7.51
CA TYR A 21 -12.39 19.27 7.02
C TYR A 21 -11.37 19.55 5.90
N LEU A 22 -11.65 20.57 5.10
CA LEU A 22 -10.79 20.93 3.98
C LEU A 22 -9.35 21.27 4.42
N GLN A 23 -9.17 21.85 5.59
CA GLN A 23 -7.84 22.13 6.16
C GLN A 23 -7.02 20.90 6.52
N ASP A 24 -7.69 19.74 6.72
CA ASP A 24 -7.02 18.49 7.13
C ASP A 24 -6.42 17.77 5.92
N ILE A 25 -6.93 18.07 4.73
CA ILE A 25 -6.55 17.40 3.48
C ILE A 25 -5.78 18.29 2.52
N ALA A 26 -5.91 19.62 2.63
CA ALA A 26 -5.33 20.55 1.70
C ALA A 26 -4.69 21.77 2.37
N LYS A 27 -3.58 22.23 1.79
CA LYS A 27 -3.03 23.55 2.09
C LYS A 27 -3.76 24.59 1.25
N LEU A 28 -4.34 25.57 1.91
CA LEU A 28 -5.17 26.60 1.31
C LEU A 28 -4.51 27.96 1.39
N SER A 29 -4.51 28.71 0.29
CA SER A 29 -4.08 30.10 0.23
C SER A 29 -5.08 30.90 -0.58
N CYS A 30 -5.58 32.00 -0.02
CA CYS A 30 -6.51 32.92 -0.67
C CYS A 30 -6.23 34.33 -0.18
N SER A 31 -6.39 35.31 -1.08
CA SER A 31 -6.21 36.73 -0.74
C SER A 31 -7.25 37.23 0.27
N ASN A 32 -8.47 36.64 0.24
CA ASN A 32 -9.55 37.00 1.14
C ASN A 32 -9.59 36.09 2.37
N SER A 33 -9.16 36.63 3.52
CA SER A 33 -9.10 35.87 4.78
C SER A 33 -10.48 35.38 5.28
N LYS A 34 -11.57 36.06 4.93
CA LYS A 34 -12.93 35.64 5.35
C LYS A 34 -13.35 34.38 4.63
N ILE A 35 -13.11 34.31 3.31
CA ILE A 35 -13.38 33.13 2.47
C ILE A 35 -12.47 31.98 2.93
N LEU A 36 -11.17 32.27 3.12
CA LEU A 36 -10.20 31.25 3.55
C LEU A 36 -10.62 30.59 4.88
N ASN A 37 -11.01 31.36 5.89
CA ASN A 37 -11.43 30.81 7.19
C ASN A 37 -12.71 29.98 7.09
N ARG A 38 -13.65 30.36 6.23
CA ARG A 38 -14.88 29.60 5.97
C ARG A 38 -14.59 28.26 5.29
N LEU A 39 -13.70 28.27 4.31
CA LEU A 39 -13.31 27.08 3.58
C LEU A 39 -12.48 26.11 4.44
N ARG A 40 -11.64 26.59 5.33
CA ARG A 40 -10.85 25.74 6.25
C ARG A 40 -11.73 24.78 7.06
N VAL A 41 -12.84 25.26 7.57
CA VAL A 41 -13.78 24.49 8.39
C VAL A 41 -14.90 23.82 7.56
N MET A 42 -14.76 23.82 6.24
CA MET A 42 -15.71 23.15 5.37
C MET A 42 -15.60 21.63 5.53
N PRO A 43 -16.67 20.93 5.92
CA PRO A 43 -16.66 19.48 5.97
C PRO A 43 -16.59 18.92 4.54
N VAL A 44 -15.67 17.98 4.30
CA VAL A 44 -15.48 17.33 3.01
C VAL A 44 -16.15 15.96 3.01
N ILE A 45 -15.87 15.14 4.03
CA ILE A 45 -16.45 13.82 4.16
C ILE A 45 -16.56 13.42 5.63
N ASN A 46 -17.63 12.68 5.94
CA ASN A 46 -17.80 12.02 7.23
C ASN A 46 -17.57 10.53 7.06
N LEU A 47 -16.54 10.02 7.71
CA LEU A 47 -16.21 8.61 7.67
C LEU A 47 -16.83 7.87 8.85
N ASP A 48 -17.24 6.62 8.62
CA ASP A 48 -17.69 5.75 9.69
C ASP A 48 -16.49 5.34 10.56
N GLN A 49 -16.57 5.65 11.86
CA GLN A 49 -15.52 5.30 12.83
C GLN A 49 -15.19 3.81 12.86
N ASN A 50 -16.15 2.96 12.50
CA ASN A 50 -16.00 1.50 12.53
C ASN A 50 -15.37 0.93 11.26
N LYS A 51 -15.14 1.76 10.23
CA LYS A 51 -14.60 1.33 8.94
C LYS A 51 -13.29 2.06 8.64
N PRO A 52 -12.17 1.69 9.32
CA PRO A 52 -10.87 2.18 8.91
C PRO A 52 -10.57 1.67 7.49
N GLY A 53 -9.95 2.49 6.66
CA GLY A 53 -9.68 2.12 5.26
C GLY A 53 -9.05 3.25 4.47
N ARG A 54 -8.92 3.02 3.17
CA ARG A 54 -8.45 3.99 2.19
C ARG A 54 -9.60 4.47 1.32
N TYR A 55 -9.75 5.77 1.22
CA TYR A 55 -10.78 6.44 0.45
C TYR A 55 -10.11 7.25 -0.65
N VAL A 56 -10.40 6.91 -1.90
CA VAL A 56 -9.88 7.63 -3.07
C VAL A 56 -10.86 8.73 -3.43
N MET A 57 -10.36 9.94 -3.61
CA MET A 57 -11.15 11.11 -4.01
C MET A 57 -10.44 11.86 -5.12
N SER A 58 -11.24 12.51 -5.98
CA SER A 58 -10.73 13.42 -6.99
C SER A 58 -10.80 14.87 -6.54
N VAL A 59 -9.81 15.67 -6.95
CA VAL A 59 -9.83 17.11 -6.72
C VAL A 59 -11.02 17.78 -7.40
N MET A 60 -11.54 17.20 -8.49
CA MET A 60 -12.69 17.73 -9.20
C MET A 60 -13.96 17.69 -8.35
N ASP A 61 -14.15 16.61 -7.54
CA ASP A 61 -15.27 16.53 -6.61
C ASP A 61 -15.16 17.61 -5.55
N LEU A 62 -13.95 17.83 -5.03
CA LEU A 62 -13.66 18.85 -4.04
C LEU A 62 -13.90 20.27 -4.58
N ILE A 63 -13.45 20.57 -5.81
CA ILE A 63 -13.68 21.84 -6.48
C ILE A 63 -15.19 22.09 -6.68
N SER A 64 -15.93 21.05 -7.05
CA SER A 64 -17.39 21.14 -7.22
C SER A 64 -18.09 21.50 -5.91
N GLU A 65 -17.67 20.89 -4.79
CA GLU A 65 -18.22 21.20 -3.47
C GLU A 65 -17.85 22.61 -2.99
N ILE A 66 -16.63 23.08 -3.26
CA ILE A 66 -16.21 24.46 -2.96
C ILE A 66 -17.02 25.46 -3.79
N LYS A 67 -17.20 25.21 -5.08
CA LYS A 67 -17.97 26.10 -5.98
C LYS A 67 -19.46 26.19 -5.64
N LYS A 68 -20.05 25.15 -5.06
CA LYS A 68 -21.43 25.22 -4.55
C LYS A 68 -21.57 26.25 -3.42
N LYS A 69 -20.52 26.45 -2.62
CA LYS A 69 -20.53 27.39 -1.49
C LYS A 69 -20.06 28.79 -1.84
N GLU A 70 -19.10 28.88 -2.74
CA GLU A 70 -18.50 30.14 -3.20
C GLU A 70 -18.41 30.12 -4.74
N PRO A 71 -19.52 30.45 -5.45
CA PRO A 71 -19.59 30.35 -6.91
C PRO A 71 -18.60 31.28 -7.65
N ASP A 72 -18.33 32.46 -7.10
CA ASP A 72 -17.50 33.48 -7.72
C ASP A 72 -15.99 33.27 -7.48
N LEU A 73 -15.63 32.23 -6.74
CA LEU A 73 -14.24 31.94 -6.39
C LEU A 73 -13.54 31.21 -7.54
N GLU A 74 -12.42 31.75 -7.99
CA GLU A 74 -11.53 31.09 -8.93
C GLU A 74 -10.63 30.11 -8.19
N ILE A 75 -10.58 28.82 -8.60
CA ILE A 75 -9.82 27.79 -7.89
C ILE A 75 -8.69 27.32 -8.79
N ASN A 76 -7.48 27.41 -8.26
CA ASN A 76 -6.27 26.91 -8.92
C ASN A 76 -5.67 25.77 -8.10
N ASN A 77 -5.70 24.56 -8.65
CA ASN A 77 -5.07 23.39 -8.05
C ASN A 77 -3.59 23.32 -8.47
N ILE A 78 -2.70 23.39 -7.49
CA ILE A 78 -1.25 23.22 -7.64
C ILE A 78 -0.75 21.87 -7.10
N GLY A 79 -1.65 21.04 -6.55
CA GLY A 79 -1.36 19.71 -6.02
C GLY A 79 -1.75 18.59 -6.97
N GLU A 80 -1.87 17.40 -6.41
CA GLU A 80 -2.28 16.20 -7.15
C GLU A 80 -3.75 16.27 -7.59
N ALA A 81 -4.08 15.60 -8.71
CA ALA A 81 -5.43 15.54 -9.24
C ALA A 81 -6.32 14.55 -8.49
N ASP A 82 -5.71 13.47 -8.00
CA ASP A 82 -6.37 12.43 -7.21
C ASP A 82 -5.58 12.18 -5.94
N PHE A 83 -6.28 11.96 -4.85
CA PHE A 83 -5.66 11.76 -3.54
C PHE A 83 -6.33 10.66 -2.75
N ILE A 84 -5.58 10.08 -1.82
CA ILE A 84 -6.00 8.97 -0.98
C ILE A 84 -6.03 9.43 0.48
N ILE A 85 -7.20 9.34 1.10
CA ILE A 85 -7.36 9.54 2.53
C ILE A 85 -7.26 8.20 3.23
N THR A 86 -6.22 8.00 4.03
CA THR A 86 -6.06 6.82 4.88
C THR A 86 -6.61 7.13 6.27
N PHE A 87 -7.77 6.56 6.57
CA PHE A 87 -8.39 6.69 7.89
C PHE A 87 -7.96 5.57 8.82
N LYS A 88 -7.32 5.91 9.94
CA LYS A 88 -6.88 4.97 10.98
C LYS A 88 -7.55 5.33 12.32
N ASN A 89 -8.55 4.56 12.70
CA ASN A 89 -9.29 4.81 13.95
C ASN A 89 -8.69 4.13 15.19
N LYS A 90 -7.69 3.26 15.03
CA LYS A 90 -7.15 2.53 16.18
C LYS A 90 -5.82 3.12 16.63
N PRO A 91 -5.61 3.34 17.95
CA PRO A 91 -4.26 3.49 18.47
C PRO A 91 -3.47 2.28 18.00
N GLY A 92 -2.28 2.53 17.46
CA GLY A 92 -1.42 1.45 16.94
C GLY A 92 -1.31 0.32 17.95
N SER A 93 -1.21 -0.92 17.48
CA SER A 93 -0.96 -2.08 18.35
C SER A 93 0.14 -1.76 19.34
N GLY A 94 0.00 -2.22 20.60
CA GLY A 94 0.96 -1.91 21.65
C GLY A 94 2.39 -2.12 21.21
N LEU A 95 3.32 -1.29 21.71
CA LEU A 95 4.73 -1.30 21.32
C LEU A 95 5.35 -2.70 21.37
N VAL A 96 5.00 -3.48 22.40
CA VAL A 96 5.48 -4.86 22.56
C VAL A 96 5.02 -5.75 21.41
N TRP A 97 3.76 -5.61 20.96
CA TRP A 97 3.24 -6.40 19.85
C TRP A 97 3.89 -6.03 18.50
N GLN A 98 4.25 -4.77 18.32
CA GLN A 98 5.02 -4.33 17.15
C GLN A 98 6.42 -4.93 17.14
N TRP A 99 7.12 -4.90 18.28
CA TRP A 99 8.44 -5.54 18.43
C TRP A 99 8.40 -7.04 18.18
N CYS A 100 7.40 -7.75 18.72
CA CYS A 100 7.22 -9.18 18.45
C CYS A 100 7.08 -9.48 16.95
N LYS A 101 6.30 -8.68 16.21
CA LYS A 101 6.19 -8.82 14.75
C LYS A 101 7.53 -8.61 14.03
N ILE A 102 8.27 -7.56 14.41
CA ILE A 102 9.57 -7.24 13.80
C ILE A 102 10.57 -8.38 14.05
N ILE A 103 10.64 -8.85 15.29
CA ILE A 103 11.53 -9.97 15.66
C ILE A 103 11.14 -11.24 14.90
N PHE A 104 9.84 -11.56 14.82
CA PHE A 104 9.36 -12.74 14.10
C PHE A 104 9.73 -12.68 12.61
N VAL A 105 9.48 -11.55 11.95
CA VAL A 105 9.85 -11.37 10.54
C VAL A 105 11.37 -11.41 10.36
N GLY A 106 12.13 -10.77 11.23
CA GLY A 106 13.59 -10.79 11.20
C GLY A 106 14.18 -12.20 11.34
N LEU A 107 13.67 -13.00 12.29
CA LEU A 107 14.09 -14.39 12.47
C LEU A 107 13.73 -15.24 11.25
N THR A 108 12.50 -15.10 10.73
CA THR A 108 12.06 -15.84 9.53
C THR A 108 12.95 -15.52 8.33
N ALA A 109 13.25 -14.24 8.10
CA ALA A 109 14.14 -13.81 7.02
C ALA A 109 15.57 -14.34 7.23
N PHE A 110 16.09 -14.29 8.45
CA PHE A 110 17.45 -14.78 8.78
C PHE A 110 17.58 -16.28 8.49
N PHE A 111 16.67 -17.10 9.04
CA PHE A 111 16.70 -18.55 8.82
C PHE A 111 16.42 -18.91 7.35
N GLY A 112 15.50 -18.22 6.68
CA GLY A 112 15.21 -18.42 5.26
C GLY A 112 16.41 -18.11 4.38
N THR A 113 17.12 -17.02 4.65
CA THR A 113 18.33 -16.64 3.92
C THR A 113 19.46 -17.65 4.20
N GLY A 114 19.66 -18.04 5.46
CA GLY A 114 20.64 -19.06 5.83
C GLY A 114 20.40 -20.39 5.11
N PHE A 115 19.14 -20.84 5.08
CA PHE A 115 18.75 -22.06 4.37
C PHE A 115 19.01 -21.94 2.86
N SER A 116 18.66 -20.79 2.27
CA SER A 116 18.90 -20.53 0.83
C SER A 116 20.39 -20.59 0.48
N ILE A 117 21.26 -19.97 1.28
CA ILE A 117 22.71 -20.00 1.09
C ILE A 117 23.26 -21.43 1.20
N MET A 118 22.80 -22.19 2.23
CA MET A 118 23.21 -23.60 2.39
C MET A 118 22.79 -24.46 1.20
N THR A 119 21.57 -24.25 0.67
CA THR A 119 21.08 -24.97 -0.52
C THR A 119 21.94 -24.70 -1.74
N PHE A 120 22.34 -23.44 -1.98
CA PHE A 120 23.22 -23.09 -3.09
C PHE A 120 24.62 -23.70 -2.95
N ASN A 121 25.16 -23.77 -1.73
CA ASN A 121 26.45 -24.39 -1.47
C ASN A 121 26.44 -25.92 -1.66
N ASN A 122 25.28 -26.56 -1.59
CA ASN A 122 25.09 -28.01 -1.79
C ASN A 122 24.61 -28.34 -3.21
N ASP A 123 24.99 -27.59 -4.24
CA ASP A 123 24.57 -27.79 -5.63
C ASP A 123 23.04 -27.92 -5.82
N VAL A 124 22.28 -27.19 -4.99
CA VAL A 124 20.80 -27.22 -4.97
C VAL A 124 20.22 -28.57 -4.55
N ASP A 125 21.01 -29.44 -3.93
CA ASP A 125 20.50 -30.69 -3.32
C ASP A 125 19.78 -30.39 -1.99
N VAL A 126 18.49 -30.06 -2.10
CA VAL A 126 17.62 -29.77 -0.97
C VAL A 126 17.40 -31.00 -0.07
N GLY A 127 17.30 -32.19 -0.66
CA GLY A 127 17.11 -33.44 0.07
C GLY A 127 18.31 -33.79 0.94
N GLY A 128 19.50 -33.68 0.39
CA GLY A 128 20.74 -33.86 1.15
C GLY A 128 20.89 -32.85 2.29
N LEU A 129 20.51 -31.58 2.05
CA LEU A 129 20.55 -30.54 3.07
C LEU A 129 19.58 -30.84 4.22
N PHE A 130 18.36 -31.27 3.96
CA PHE A 130 17.41 -31.65 5.01
C PHE A 130 17.91 -32.81 5.85
N SER A 131 18.48 -33.84 5.23
CA SER A 131 19.10 -34.99 5.92
C SER A 131 20.25 -34.55 6.80
N GLN A 132 21.10 -33.64 6.31
CA GLN A 132 22.22 -33.11 7.09
C GLN A 132 21.75 -32.31 8.31
N ILE A 133 20.79 -31.39 8.15
CA ILE A 133 20.23 -30.61 9.24
C ILE A 133 19.53 -31.52 10.24
N TYR A 134 18.75 -32.50 9.78
CA TYR A 134 18.08 -33.47 10.66
C TYR A 134 19.07 -34.22 11.51
N THR A 135 20.14 -34.73 10.91
CA THR A 135 21.21 -35.45 11.59
C THR A 135 21.93 -34.58 12.63
N GLN A 136 22.20 -33.32 12.30
CA GLN A 136 22.83 -32.37 13.24
C GLN A 136 21.96 -32.08 14.47
N VAL A 137 20.63 -31.96 14.29
CA VAL A 137 19.71 -31.63 15.37
C VAL A 137 19.31 -32.84 16.20
N THR A 138 19.07 -34.00 15.58
CA THR A 138 18.55 -35.19 16.25
C THR A 138 19.63 -36.22 16.59
N GLY A 139 20.79 -36.15 15.96
CA GLY A 139 21.85 -37.17 16.07
C GLY A 139 21.54 -38.47 15.31
N GLN A 140 20.44 -38.55 14.57
CA GLN A 140 19.99 -39.75 13.84
C GLN A 140 20.01 -39.54 12.35
N THR A 141 20.44 -40.50 11.56
CA THR A 141 20.35 -40.50 10.12
C THR A 141 18.93 -40.86 9.68
N SER A 142 18.30 -40.03 8.86
CA SER A 142 16.98 -40.34 8.32
C SER A 142 17.09 -41.12 7.01
N GLY A 143 16.44 -42.29 6.95
CA GLY A 143 16.28 -43.06 5.72
C GLY A 143 15.03 -42.74 4.92
N HIS A 144 14.18 -41.82 5.38
CA HIS A 144 12.87 -41.48 4.82
C HIS A 144 12.59 -39.99 4.98
N PHE A 145 11.48 -39.53 4.39
CA PHE A 145 10.99 -38.17 4.54
C PHE A 145 10.88 -37.76 6.01
N THR A 146 11.51 -36.67 6.34
CA THR A 146 11.55 -36.12 7.70
C THR A 146 10.38 -35.18 7.99
N VAL A 147 10.05 -35.00 9.26
CA VAL A 147 9.08 -33.99 9.70
C VAL A 147 9.50 -32.60 9.23
N LEU A 148 10.82 -32.36 9.11
CA LEU A 148 11.37 -31.10 8.63
C LEU A 148 10.95 -30.80 7.18
N GLU A 149 11.02 -31.79 6.29
CA GLU A 149 10.63 -31.65 4.87
C GLU A 149 9.12 -31.40 4.73
N ILE A 150 8.32 -32.13 5.52
CA ILE A 150 6.86 -31.98 5.51
C ILE A 150 6.46 -30.57 6.00
N THR A 151 7.01 -30.12 7.11
CA THR A 151 6.69 -28.79 7.67
C THR A 151 7.18 -27.66 6.78
N TYR A 152 8.33 -27.83 6.13
CA TYR A 152 8.84 -26.89 5.13
C TYR A 152 7.91 -26.78 3.93
N SER A 153 7.47 -27.90 3.36
CA SER A 153 6.55 -27.92 2.22
C SER A 153 5.20 -27.25 2.55
N ILE A 154 4.65 -27.54 3.74
CA ILE A 154 3.44 -26.89 4.24
C ILE A 154 3.70 -25.38 4.41
N GLY A 155 4.84 -25.00 4.98
CA GLY A 155 5.24 -23.61 5.19
C GLY A 155 5.32 -22.82 3.87
N ILE A 156 5.92 -23.38 2.83
CA ILE A 156 5.95 -22.76 1.49
C ILE A 156 4.53 -22.58 0.95
N GLY A 157 3.70 -23.63 1.00
CA GLY A 157 2.33 -23.57 0.52
C GLY A 157 1.52 -22.45 1.21
N LEU A 158 1.59 -22.38 2.54
CA LEU A 158 0.97 -21.31 3.30
C LEU A 158 1.57 -19.94 2.95
N GLY A 159 2.89 -19.83 2.86
CA GLY A 159 3.57 -18.59 2.50
C GLY A 159 3.12 -18.03 1.15
N VAL A 160 2.97 -18.88 0.14
CA VAL A 160 2.46 -18.51 -1.18
C VAL A 160 1.01 -18.00 -1.08
N LEU A 161 0.15 -18.68 -0.34
CA LEU A 161 -1.24 -18.27 -0.15
C LEU A 161 -1.32 -16.89 0.53
N PHE A 162 -0.50 -16.65 1.57
CA PHE A 162 -0.43 -15.34 2.23
C PHE A 162 0.13 -14.25 1.33
N PHE A 163 1.20 -14.55 0.58
CA PHE A 163 1.84 -13.60 -0.31
C PHE A 163 0.91 -13.11 -1.42
N PHE A 164 0.17 -14.03 -2.03
CA PHE A 164 -0.80 -13.66 -3.07
C PHE A 164 -2.13 -13.15 -2.52
N ASN A 165 -2.32 -13.15 -1.19
CA ASN A 165 -3.57 -12.72 -0.55
C ASN A 165 -4.80 -13.44 -1.13
N HIS A 166 -4.65 -14.73 -1.45
CA HIS A 166 -5.66 -15.51 -2.17
C HIS A 166 -6.30 -16.57 -1.26
N PHE A 167 -7.23 -16.14 -0.43
CA PHE A 167 -8.03 -17.02 0.43
C PHE A 167 -9.47 -17.19 -0.08
N GLY A 168 -9.65 -17.61 -1.33
CA GLY A 168 -10.97 -17.76 -1.94
C GLY A 168 -11.70 -16.41 -2.05
N HIS A 169 -12.80 -16.25 -1.31
CA HIS A 169 -13.58 -15.00 -1.29
C HIS A 169 -13.15 -14.00 -0.20
N MET A 170 -12.21 -14.38 0.67
CA MET A 170 -11.74 -13.53 1.75
C MET A 170 -10.39 -12.91 1.38
N LYS A 171 -10.32 -11.58 1.41
CA LYS A 171 -9.05 -10.83 1.32
C LYS A 171 -8.56 -10.50 2.71
N ILE A 172 -7.28 -10.72 2.98
CA ILE A 172 -6.63 -10.35 4.25
C ILE A 172 -6.42 -8.84 4.31
N THR A 173 -6.14 -8.22 3.16
CA THR A 173 -5.97 -6.78 3.03
C THR A 173 -6.66 -6.28 1.75
N ASP A 174 -7.16 -5.06 1.80
CA ASP A 174 -7.74 -4.38 0.62
C ASP A 174 -6.68 -3.83 -0.32
N ASP A 175 -5.41 -3.87 0.08
CA ASP A 175 -4.30 -3.41 -0.74
C ASP A 175 -4.08 -4.32 -1.95
N PRO A 176 -3.70 -3.77 -3.11
CA PRO A 176 -3.41 -4.55 -4.30
C PRO A 176 -2.19 -5.46 -4.05
N THR A 177 -2.25 -6.68 -4.59
CA THR A 177 -1.13 -7.63 -4.49
C THR A 177 0.08 -7.14 -5.30
N PRO A 178 1.32 -7.57 -4.95
CA PRO A 178 2.50 -7.24 -5.72
C PRO A 178 2.37 -7.57 -7.22
N MET A 179 1.73 -8.69 -7.55
CA MET A 179 1.47 -9.07 -8.93
C MET A 179 0.54 -8.09 -9.65
N GLN A 180 -0.54 -7.64 -9.00
CA GLN A 180 -1.46 -6.65 -9.57
C GLN A 180 -0.76 -5.31 -9.82
N ILE A 181 0.15 -4.90 -8.95
CA ILE A 181 0.95 -3.69 -9.15
C ILE A 181 1.85 -3.86 -10.38
N GLN A 182 2.55 -4.99 -10.51
CA GLN A 182 3.42 -5.27 -11.65
C GLN A 182 2.64 -5.33 -12.97
N MET A 183 1.46 -5.92 -12.99
CA MET A 183 0.61 -5.93 -14.19
C MET A 183 0.19 -4.53 -14.61
N ARG A 184 -0.20 -3.66 -13.67
CA ARG A 184 -0.55 -2.27 -13.97
C ARG A 184 0.64 -1.47 -14.49
N LEU A 185 1.82 -1.64 -13.89
CA LEU A 185 3.05 -1.01 -14.40
C LEU A 185 3.39 -1.49 -15.82
N TYR A 186 3.19 -2.76 -16.10
CA TYR A 186 3.38 -3.31 -17.43
C TYR A 186 2.40 -2.70 -18.44
N GLU A 187 1.10 -2.61 -18.12
CA GLU A 187 0.09 -1.95 -18.95
C GLU A 187 0.44 -0.49 -19.23
N GLU A 188 0.87 0.25 -18.21
CA GLU A 188 1.28 1.64 -18.36
C GLU A 188 2.49 1.78 -19.31
N ASN A 189 3.48 0.91 -19.17
CA ASN A 189 4.65 0.89 -20.02
C ASN A 189 4.31 0.53 -21.49
N VAL A 190 3.39 -0.43 -21.69
CA VAL A 190 2.89 -0.79 -23.02
C VAL A 190 2.16 0.40 -23.65
N ASN A 191 1.26 1.06 -22.93
CA ASN A 191 0.52 2.22 -23.42
C ASN A 191 1.47 3.37 -23.79
N LYS A 192 2.46 3.68 -22.95
CA LYS A 192 3.49 4.69 -23.24
C LYS A 192 4.29 4.36 -24.50
N THR A 193 4.60 3.08 -24.71
CA THR A 193 5.33 2.62 -25.90
C THR A 193 4.49 2.78 -27.15
N LEU A 194 3.22 2.35 -27.11
CA LEU A 194 2.29 2.49 -28.24
C LEU A 194 2.09 3.96 -28.63
N ILE A 195 1.92 4.85 -27.66
CA ILE A 195 1.79 6.29 -27.92
C ILE A 195 3.05 6.83 -28.62
N LYS A 196 4.23 6.50 -28.11
CA LYS A 196 5.50 6.93 -28.71
C LYS A 196 5.73 6.40 -30.13
N ASP A 197 5.26 5.19 -30.43
CA ASP A 197 5.38 4.60 -31.76
C ASP A 197 4.44 5.29 -32.78
N ILE A 198 3.26 5.72 -32.33
CA ILE A 198 2.35 6.53 -33.17
C ILE A 198 2.99 7.89 -33.50
N ASP A 199 3.56 8.56 -32.50
CA ASP A 199 4.23 9.85 -32.70
C ASP A 199 5.38 9.75 -33.72
N ARG A 200 6.21 8.70 -33.63
CA ARG A 200 7.29 8.43 -34.59
C ARG A 200 6.82 8.11 -36.00
N THR A 201 5.61 7.53 -36.12
CA THR A 201 5.06 7.18 -37.42
C THR A 201 4.41 8.39 -38.10
N SER A 202 3.92 9.35 -37.32
CA SER A 202 3.34 10.60 -37.81
C SER A 202 4.38 11.65 -38.26
N GLU A 203 5.64 11.48 -37.88
CA GLU A 203 6.76 12.35 -38.30
C GLU A 203 7.45 11.89 -39.61
N LYS A 204 7.04 10.77 -40.20
CA LYS A 204 7.53 10.27 -41.51
C LYS A 204 6.51 10.56 -42.61
#